data_9038138db2043c5176421fa83799a2e9
#
_entry.id   9038138db2043c5176421fa83799a2e9
#
_cell.length_a   1.000
_cell.length_b   1.000
_cell.length_c   1.000
_cell.angle_alpha   90.00
_cell.angle_beta   90.00
_cell.angle_gamma   90.00
#
_symmetry.space_group_name_H-M   'P 1'
#
loop_
_entity.id
_entity.type
_entity.pdbx_description
1 polymer ?
#
loop_
_entity_poly.entity_id
_entity_poly.type
_entity_poly.pdbx_seq_one_letter_code
_entity_poly.pdbx_strand_id
1 'polypeptide(L)'
;MALFIFATIIIKCQTMPLKLPDKLPAIEILKKENIFVMDSSRATTQDIRPLRIIILNLMPLKITTETDLIRLLSNTPLQMEIFFMKLKSHTPKNTPIEHMMMFYKDFDVLEKEKFDGMIITGAPIEQMKYEDVSYWDEITKIFSWARTHVTSTIYICWAAQAGLYYHYGIPKYPLKKKMFGV
;
A
#
# COMPACT_ATOMS: atom_id res chain seq x y z
N MET A 1 -9.21 22.83 53.64
CA MET A 1 -9.05 21.50 53.04
C MET A 1 -9.55 21.58 51.60
N ALA A 2 -8.64 21.83 50.66
CA ALA A 2 -8.97 22.06 49.25
C ALA A 2 -8.88 20.73 48.49
N LEU A 3 -10.01 20.29 47.94
CA LEU A 3 -10.14 19.08 47.17
C LEU A 3 -9.73 19.39 45.69
N PHE A 4 -8.55 18.96 45.29
CA PHE A 4 -8.12 19.01 43.88
C PHE A 4 -8.78 17.87 43.12
N ILE A 5 -9.75 18.19 42.29
CA ILE A 5 -10.33 17.26 41.32
C ILE A 5 -9.41 17.29 40.11
N PHE A 6 -8.59 16.24 39.91
CA PHE A 6 -7.88 16.00 38.68
C PHE A 6 -8.88 15.50 37.64
N ALA A 7 -9.34 16.39 36.74
CA ALA A 7 -10.05 16.01 35.57
C ALA A 7 -9.02 15.41 34.56
N THR A 8 -8.96 14.09 34.49
CA THR A 8 -8.20 13.41 33.40
C THR A 8 -8.91 13.67 32.09
N ILE A 9 -8.45 14.65 31.35
CA ILE A 9 -8.89 14.86 29.94
C ILE A 9 -8.30 13.73 29.13
N ILE A 10 -9.08 12.68 28.89
CA ILE A 10 -8.80 11.69 27.89
C ILE A 10 -9.01 12.39 26.53
N ILE A 11 -7.91 12.92 25.97
CA ILE A 11 -7.90 13.34 24.57
C ILE A 11 -8.08 12.06 23.76
N LYS A 12 -9.33 11.77 23.40
CA LYS A 12 -9.63 10.75 22.38
C LYS A 12 -9.03 11.30 21.10
N CYS A 13 -7.83 10.83 20.75
CA CYS A 13 -7.25 11.10 19.46
C CYS A 13 -8.26 10.60 18.43
N GLN A 14 -8.98 11.52 17.79
CA GLN A 14 -9.87 11.19 16.69
C GLN A 14 -8.96 10.85 15.51
N THR A 15 -8.58 9.57 15.43
CA THR A 15 -7.97 9.04 14.21
C THR A 15 -9.02 9.14 13.11
N MET A 16 -8.72 9.89 12.05
CA MET A 16 -9.58 9.93 10.87
C MET A 16 -9.50 8.58 10.17
N PRO A 17 -10.64 8.01 9.77
CA PRO A 17 -10.70 6.63 9.30
C PRO A 17 -10.17 6.46 7.87
N LEU A 18 -9.54 5.32 7.65
CA LEU A 18 -9.23 4.82 6.31
C LEU A 18 -10.52 4.39 5.61
N LYS A 19 -10.72 4.87 4.37
CA LYS A 19 -11.75 4.36 3.49
C LYS A 19 -11.20 3.14 2.75
N LEU A 20 -11.75 1.98 3.04
CA LEU A 20 -11.35 0.70 2.45
C LEU A 20 -12.46 0.14 1.55
N PRO A 21 -12.11 -0.70 0.56
CA PRO A 21 -13.10 -1.48 -0.18
C PRO A 21 -13.96 -2.31 0.77
N ASP A 22 -15.27 -2.33 0.54
CA ASP A 22 -16.21 -3.09 1.37
C ASP A 22 -15.85 -4.59 1.38
N LYS A 23 -16.01 -5.22 2.53
CA LYS A 23 -15.72 -6.66 2.76
C LYS A 23 -14.24 -7.06 2.63
N LEU A 24 -13.30 -6.12 2.64
CA LEU A 24 -11.87 -6.45 2.67
C LEU A 24 -11.57 -7.23 3.97
N PRO A 25 -10.90 -8.40 3.93
CA PRO A 25 -10.61 -9.22 5.13
C PRO A 25 -9.84 -8.45 6.21
N ALA A 26 -8.97 -7.52 5.83
CA ALA A 26 -8.24 -6.67 6.76
C ALA A 26 -9.16 -5.86 7.70
N ILE A 27 -10.37 -5.50 7.28
CA ILE A 27 -11.32 -4.72 8.10
C ILE A 27 -11.65 -5.46 9.42
N GLU A 28 -11.93 -6.76 9.34
CA GLU A 28 -12.28 -7.55 10.52
C GLU A 28 -11.09 -7.74 11.48
N ILE A 29 -9.88 -7.87 10.94
CA ILE A 29 -8.65 -7.98 11.72
C ILE A 29 -8.39 -6.67 12.46
N LEU A 30 -8.44 -5.54 11.76
CA LEU A 30 -8.17 -4.22 12.31
C LEU A 30 -9.21 -3.79 13.35
N LYS A 31 -10.49 -4.15 13.15
CA LYS A 31 -11.54 -3.93 14.14
C LYS A 31 -11.25 -4.68 15.47
N LYS A 32 -10.75 -5.92 15.39
CA LYS A 32 -10.33 -6.69 16.58
C LYS A 32 -9.14 -6.06 17.31
N GLU A 33 -8.28 -5.37 16.57
CA GLU A 33 -7.13 -4.63 17.11
C GLU A 33 -7.52 -3.23 17.63
N ASN A 34 -8.82 -2.86 17.66
CA ASN A 34 -9.33 -1.54 18.02
C ASN A 34 -8.82 -0.41 17.10
N ILE A 35 -8.43 -0.74 15.88
CA ILE A 35 -8.06 0.23 14.86
C ILE A 35 -9.32 0.64 14.11
N PHE A 36 -9.60 1.94 14.08
CA PHE A 36 -10.78 2.45 13.42
C PHE A 36 -10.60 2.50 11.90
N VAL A 37 -11.40 1.73 11.19
CA VAL A 37 -11.48 1.74 9.74
C VAL A 37 -12.93 2.02 9.31
N MET A 38 -13.10 2.71 8.19
CA MET A 38 -14.40 3.09 7.66
C MET A 38 -14.69 2.32 6.37
N ASP A 39 -15.89 1.83 6.23
CA ASP A 39 -16.39 1.33 4.94
C ASP A 39 -16.76 2.49 4.01
N SER A 40 -16.92 2.18 2.73
CA SER A 40 -17.20 3.19 1.69
C SER A 40 -18.51 3.94 1.95
N SER A 41 -19.50 3.31 2.55
CA SER A 41 -20.81 3.90 2.79
C SER A 41 -20.77 5.03 3.82
N ARG A 42 -19.94 4.88 4.85
CA ARG A 42 -19.79 5.87 5.93
C ARG A 42 -18.88 7.04 5.55
N ALA A 43 -17.93 6.81 4.63
CA ALA A 43 -17.01 7.84 4.17
C ALA A 43 -17.68 8.90 3.28
N THR A 44 -18.78 8.59 2.61
CA THR A 44 -19.51 9.52 1.73
C THR A 44 -20.23 10.67 2.46
N THR A 45 -20.31 10.61 3.79
CA THR A 45 -20.98 11.66 4.60
C THR A 45 -20.04 12.75 5.10
N GLN A 46 -18.75 12.68 4.76
CA GLN A 46 -17.76 13.67 5.20
C GLN A 46 -17.29 14.54 4.03
N ASP A 47 -17.33 15.84 4.21
CA ASP A 47 -16.99 16.86 3.21
C ASP A 47 -15.47 17.13 3.12
N ILE A 48 -14.64 16.09 3.31
CA ILE A 48 -13.18 16.16 3.27
C ILE A 48 -12.66 15.29 2.13
N ARG A 49 -11.87 15.87 1.22
CA ARG A 49 -11.19 15.11 0.17
C ARG A 49 -10.16 14.16 0.82
N PRO A 50 -10.34 12.84 0.72
CA PRO A 50 -9.36 11.89 1.22
C PRO A 50 -8.10 11.91 0.35
N LEU A 51 -6.95 11.60 0.95
CA LEU A 51 -5.74 11.26 0.21
C LEU A 51 -5.95 9.92 -0.51
N ARG A 52 -5.72 9.90 -1.81
CA ARG A 52 -5.87 8.71 -2.63
C ARG A 52 -4.53 7.98 -2.71
N ILE A 53 -4.47 6.82 -2.08
CA ILE A 53 -3.25 6.00 -2.01
C ILE A 53 -3.46 4.72 -2.81
N ILE A 54 -2.53 4.46 -3.74
CA ILE A 54 -2.53 3.25 -4.54
C ILE A 54 -1.42 2.31 -4.07
N ILE A 55 -1.72 1.02 -3.94
CA ILE A 55 -0.78 -0.02 -3.51
C ILE A 55 -0.63 -1.06 -4.62
N LEU A 56 0.55 -1.12 -5.22
CA LEU A 56 0.97 -2.22 -6.09
C LEU A 56 1.61 -3.30 -5.22
N ASN A 57 0.82 -4.32 -4.88
CA ASN A 57 1.25 -5.39 -4.00
C ASN A 57 1.83 -6.57 -4.80
N LEU A 58 3.16 -6.69 -4.81
CA LEU A 58 3.91 -7.76 -5.49
C LEU A 58 4.23 -8.94 -4.59
N MET A 59 3.91 -8.85 -3.29
CA MET A 59 4.19 -9.91 -2.31
C MET A 59 3.34 -11.17 -2.58
N PRO A 60 3.92 -12.36 -2.31
CA PRO A 60 3.20 -13.63 -2.51
C PRO A 60 2.00 -13.80 -1.57
N LEU A 61 2.10 -13.35 -0.32
CA LEU A 61 1.03 -13.39 0.69
C LEU A 61 0.31 -12.04 0.74
N LYS A 62 -0.54 -11.77 -0.26
CA LYS A 62 -1.15 -10.45 -0.45
C LYS A 62 -2.01 -10.01 0.72
N ILE A 63 -2.88 -10.86 1.24
CA ILE A 63 -3.82 -10.55 2.33
C ILE A 63 -3.08 -10.11 3.60
N THR A 64 -1.99 -10.80 3.95
CA THR A 64 -1.15 -10.42 5.09
C THR A 64 -0.52 -9.06 4.86
N THR A 65 0.11 -8.86 3.70
CA THR A 65 0.77 -7.59 3.35
C THR A 65 -0.23 -6.43 3.30
N GLU A 66 -1.44 -6.65 2.78
CA GLU A 66 -2.53 -5.66 2.80
C GLU A 66 -2.83 -5.23 4.23
N THR A 67 -3.04 -6.21 5.13
CA THR A 67 -3.35 -5.95 6.53
C THR A 67 -2.26 -5.14 7.21
N ASP A 68 -0.98 -5.49 6.98
CA ASP A 68 0.17 -4.81 7.58
C ASP A 68 0.30 -3.37 7.07
N LEU A 69 0.17 -3.16 5.76
CA LEU A 69 0.24 -1.82 5.17
C LEU A 69 -0.94 -0.95 5.62
N ILE A 70 -2.16 -1.49 5.65
CA ILE A 70 -3.33 -0.75 6.11
C ILE A 70 -3.19 -0.40 7.59
N ARG A 71 -2.66 -1.31 8.43
CA ARG A 71 -2.39 -1.03 9.85
C ARG A 71 -1.42 0.14 10.02
N LEU A 72 -0.35 0.21 9.21
CA LEU A 72 0.60 1.34 9.24
C LEU A 72 -0.05 2.64 8.77
N LEU A 73 -0.80 2.60 7.69
CA LEU A 73 -1.48 3.77 7.12
C LEU A 73 -2.61 4.28 8.02
N SER A 74 -3.24 3.43 8.84
CA SER A 74 -4.30 3.84 9.76
C SER A 74 -3.81 4.66 10.95
N ASN A 75 -2.51 4.68 11.21
CA ASN A 75 -1.91 5.43 12.31
C ASN A 75 -1.65 6.91 11.92
N THR A 76 -2.65 7.57 11.37
CA THR A 76 -2.59 8.98 10.96
C THR A 76 -3.95 9.67 11.18
N PRO A 77 -3.96 10.99 11.45
CA PRO A 77 -5.20 11.76 11.48
C PRO A 77 -5.77 12.08 10.08
N LEU A 78 -5.06 11.73 9.00
CA LEU A 78 -5.49 12.04 7.64
C LEU A 78 -6.45 10.96 7.12
N GLN A 79 -7.55 11.40 6.48
CA GLN A 79 -8.42 10.48 5.77
C GLN A 79 -7.75 10.00 4.49
N MET A 80 -7.70 8.68 4.29
CA MET A 80 -7.12 8.07 3.10
C MET A 80 -8.09 7.09 2.44
N GLU A 81 -8.08 7.07 1.12
CA GLU A 81 -8.79 6.10 0.29
C GLU A 81 -7.76 5.18 -0.37
N ILE A 82 -7.87 3.87 -0.13
CA ILE A 82 -6.89 2.89 -0.56
C ILE A 82 -7.38 2.16 -1.82
N PHE A 83 -6.50 2.08 -2.82
CA PHE A 83 -6.71 1.35 -4.07
C PHE A 83 -5.62 0.28 -4.20
N PHE A 84 -6.02 -0.96 -4.47
CA PHE A 84 -5.07 -2.02 -4.78
C PHE A 84 -4.94 -2.20 -6.29
N MET A 85 -3.69 -2.21 -6.76
CA MET A 85 -3.33 -2.47 -8.15
C MET A 85 -2.70 -3.85 -8.28
N LYS A 86 -3.02 -4.56 -9.35
CA LYS A 86 -2.36 -5.81 -9.77
C LYS A 86 -1.75 -5.66 -11.15
N LEU A 87 -0.78 -6.52 -11.44
CA LEU A 87 -0.22 -6.70 -12.77
C LEU A 87 -1.06 -7.70 -13.56
N LYS A 88 -1.32 -7.42 -14.83
CA LYS A 88 -1.98 -8.35 -15.75
C LYS A 88 -1.08 -9.52 -16.15
N SER A 89 0.19 -9.23 -16.33
CA SER A 89 1.21 -10.22 -16.73
C SER A 89 1.61 -11.18 -15.62
N HIS A 90 1.06 -11.03 -14.40
CA HIS A 90 1.40 -11.87 -13.27
C HIS A 90 0.16 -12.34 -12.50
N THR A 91 -0.05 -13.66 -12.48
CA THR A 91 -1.12 -14.28 -11.67
C THR A 91 -0.54 -14.75 -10.34
N PRO A 92 -1.04 -14.25 -9.20
CA PRO A 92 -0.57 -14.70 -7.89
C PRO A 92 -0.98 -16.14 -7.62
N LYS A 93 -0.03 -16.94 -7.10
CA LYS A 93 -0.27 -18.37 -6.80
C LYS A 93 -0.89 -18.58 -5.40
N ASN A 94 -0.63 -17.67 -4.46
CA ASN A 94 -0.97 -17.85 -3.04
C ASN A 94 -2.14 -16.96 -2.57
N THR A 95 -2.90 -16.41 -3.49
CA THR A 95 -4.05 -15.57 -3.17
C THR A 95 -5.26 -16.05 -3.97
N PRO A 96 -6.43 -16.24 -3.32
CA PRO A 96 -7.65 -16.64 -4.01
C PRO A 96 -8.00 -15.69 -5.16
N ILE A 97 -8.45 -16.25 -6.26
CA ILE A 97 -8.77 -15.48 -7.46
C ILE A 97 -9.94 -14.52 -7.21
N GLU A 98 -10.89 -14.94 -6.39
CA GLU A 98 -12.05 -14.15 -5.98
C GLU A 98 -11.63 -12.90 -5.23
N HIS A 99 -10.61 -13.00 -4.34
CA HIS A 99 -10.03 -11.87 -3.63
C HIS A 99 -9.40 -10.87 -4.61
N MET A 100 -8.65 -11.38 -5.60
CA MET A 100 -8.02 -10.53 -6.62
C MET A 100 -9.05 -9.81 -7.49
N MET A 101 -10.12 -10.50 -7.88
CA MET A 101 -11.17 -9.91 -8.71
C MET A 101 -12.01 -8.87 -7.94
N MET A 102 -12.20 -9.08 -6.64
CA MET A 102 -13.03 -8.20 -5.81
C MET A 102 -12.32 -6.92 -5.41
N PHE A 103 -11.03 -6.99 -5.06
CA PHE A 103 -10.33 -5.89 -4.41
C PHE A 103 -9.23 -5.24 -5.25
N TYR A 104 -8.70 -5.93 -6.28
CA TYR A 104 -7.62 -5.42 -7.11
C TYR A 104 -8.11 -4.91 -8.47
N LYS A 105 -7.59 -3.79 -8.89
CA LYS A 105 -7.82 -3.23 -10.23
C LYS A 105 -6.59 -3.40 -11.10
N ASP A 106 -6.81 -3.61 -12.39
CA ASP A 106 -5.75 -3.61 -13.38
C ASP A 106 -5.23 -2.18 -13.61
N PHE A 107 -3.97 -2.06 -14.04
CA PHE A 107 -3.34 -0.78 -14.32
C PHE A 107 -4.18 0.07 -15.30
N ASP A 108 -4.67 -0.50 -16.39
CA ASP A 108 -5.43 0.20 -17.43
C ASP A 108 -6.71 0.89 -16.89
N VAL A 109 -7.26 0.38 -15.80
CA VAL A 109 -8.44 1.00 -15.15
C VAL A 109 -8.06 2.26 -14.39
N LEU A 110 -6.83 2.30 -13.87
CA LEU A 110 -6.33 3.35 -12.98
C LEU A 110 -5.43 4.37 -13.71
N GLU A 111 -4.97 4.06 -14.92
CA GLU A 111 -3.95 4.85 -15.62
C GLU A 111 -4.35 6.31 -15.90
N LYS A 112 -5.66 6.59 -16.02
CA LYS A 112 -6.20 7.94 -16.27
C LYS A 112 -6.41 8.76 -15.01
N GLU A 113 -6.26 8.13 -13.84
CA GLU A 113 -6.51 8.76 -12.55
C GLU A 113 -5.21 9.30 -11.95
N LYS A 114 -5.35 10.26 -11.01
CA LYS A 114 -4.23 10.81 -10.24
C LYS A 114 -4.36 10.39 -8.79
N PHE A 115 -3.20 10.18 -8.15
CA PHE A 115 -3.09 9.73 -6.76
C PHE A 115 -2.15 10.62 -5.97
N ASP A 116 -2.41 10.74 -4.68
CA ASP A 116 -1.54 11.52 -3.78
C ASP A 116 -0.32 10.69 -3.34
N GLY A 117 -0.46 9.37 -3.25
CA GLY A 117 0.63 8.48 -2.91
C GLY A 117 0.54 7.12 -3.58
N MET A 118 1.70 6.47 -3.75
CA MET A 118 1.81 5.10 -4.23
C MET A 118 2.79 4.32 -3.38
N ILE A 119 2.43 3.07 -3.05
CA ILE A 119 3.33 2.11 -2.41
C ILE A 119 3.53 0.94 -3.37
N ILE A 120 4.78 0.65 -3.70
CA ILE A 120 5.15 -0.53 -4.49
C ILE A 120 5.92 -1.48 -3.58
N THR A 121 5.36 -2.64 -3.30
CA THR A 121 5.96 -3.61 -2.38
C THR A 121 7.11 -4.37 -3.02
N GLY A 122 7.91 -5.04 -2.21
CA GLY A 122 8.92 -5.99 -2.69
C GLY A 122 8.30 -7.24 -3.31
N ALA A 123 9.17 -8.03 -3.93
CA ALA A 123 8.89 -9.36 -4.43
C ALA A 123 10.10 -10.27 -4.14
N PRO A 124 9.91 -11.57 -3.85
CA PRO A 124 11.01 -12.48 -3.52
C PRO A 124 11.75 -12.97 -4.78
N ILE A 125 12.26 -12.04 -5.58
CA ILE A 125 12.94 -12.27 -6.86
C ILE A 125 14.27 -11.49 -6.95
N GLU A 126 14.86 -11.19 -5.82
CA GLU A 126 16.09 -10.40 -5.71
C GLU A 126 17.28 -11.01 -6.46
N GLN A 127 17.28 -12.32 -6.70
CA GLN A 127 18.35 -13.03 -7.42
C GLN A 127 18.20 -12.96 -8.95
N MET A 128 17.00 -12.65 -9.46
CA MET A 128 16.76 -12.57 -10.90
C MET A 128 17.30 -11.25 -11.47
N LYS A 129 17.78 -11.28 -12.71
CA LYS A 129 18.01 -10.03 -13.46
C LYS A 129 16.67 -9.34 -13.67
N TYR A 130 16.68 -8.02 -13.80
CA TYR A 130 15.43 -7.27 -13.95
C TYR A 130 14.70 -7.64 -15.25
N GLU A 131 15.44 -7.78 -16.34
CA GLU A 131 14.92 -8.10 -17.66
C GLU A 131 14.35 -9.52 -17.76
N ASP A 132 14.79 -10.43 -16.88
CA ASP A 132 14.30 -11.82 -16.80
C ASP A 132 12.98 -11.93 -16.01
N VAL A 133 12.52 -10.84 -15.38
CA VAL A 133 11.26 -10.81 -14.63
C VAL A 133 10.08 -10.74 -15.61
N SER A 134 9.18 -11.71 -15.56
CA SER A 134 8.08 -11.87 -16.53
C SER A 134 7.17 -10.64 -16.68
N TYR A 135 7.10 -9.79 -15.67
CA TYR A 135 6.29 -8.56 -15.66
C TYR A 135 7.16 -7.28 -15.71
N TRP A 136 8.42 -7.38 -16.15
CA TRP A 136 9.33 -6.23 -16.19
C TRP A 136 8.78 -5.08 -17.05
N ASP A 137 8.32 -5.38 -18.24
CA ASP A 137 7.78 -4.38 -19.17
C ASP A 137 6.54 -3.66 -18.62
N GLU A 138 5.69 -4.38 -17.91
CA GLU A 138 4.49 -3.79 -17.31
C GLU A 138 4.85 -2.90 -16.12
N ILE A 139 5.74 -3.34 -15.24
CA ILE A 139 6.12 -2.55 -14.05
C ILE A 139 6.90 -1.29 -14.42
N THR A 140 7.72 -1.32 -15.48
CA THR A 140 8.44 -0.14 -15.97
C THR A 140 7.49 0.91 -16.57
N LYS A 141 6.40 0.49 -17.23
CA LYS A 141 5.31 1.40 -17.63
C LYS A 141 4.66 2.06 -16.42
N ILE A 142 4.41 1.29 -15.37
CA ILE A 142 3.85 1.81 -14.12
C ILE A 142 4.83 2.79 -13.45
N PHE A 143 6.14 2.51 -13.45
CA PHE A 143 7.16 3.43 -12.92
C PHE A 143 7.17 4.77 -13.67
N SER A 144 7.11 4.73 -15.01
CA SER A 144 6.99 5.94 -15.84
C SER A 144 5.71 6.71 -15.55
N TRP A 145 4.58 6.03 -15.50
CA TRP A 145 3.28 6.60 -15.22
C TRP A 145 3.23 7.26 -13.84
N ALA A 146 3.80 6.61 -12.82
CA ALA A 146 3.82 7.14 -11.46
C ALA A 146 4.49 8.51 -11.36
N ARG A 147 5.49 8.82 -12.20
CA ARG A 147 6.17 10.13 -12.20
C ARG A 147 5.26 11.30 -12.55
N THR A 148 4.17 11.07 -13.26
CA THR A 148 3.27 12.13 -13.74
C THR A 148 1.88 12.07 -13.12
N HIS A 149 1.49 10.93 -12.54
CA HIS A 149 0.15 10.69 -12.00
C HIS A 149 0.12 10.50 -10.49
N VAL A 150 1.28 10.36 -9.86
CA VAL A 150 1.39 10.18 -8.40
C VAL A 150 2.29 11.26 -7.80
N THR A 151 1.83 11.90 -6.74
CA THR A 151 2.61 12.97 -6.08
C THR A 151 3.85 12.42 -5.40
N SER A 152 3.74 11.27 -4.72
CA SER A 152 4.86 10.62 -4.01
C SER A 152 4.77 9.11 -4.10
N THR A 153 5.90 8.45 -4.40
CA THR A 153 5.97 6.99 -4.51
C THR A 153 6.99 6.42 -3.54
N ILE A 154 6.58 5.42 -2.77
CA ILE A 154 7.43 4.63 -1.88
C ILE A 154 7.69 3.28 -2.55
N TYR A 155 8.97 2.97 -2.73
CA TYR A 155 9.44 1.68 -3.23
C TYR A 155 10.02 0.87 -2.08
N ILE A 156 9.59 -0.38 -1.91
CA ILE A 156 10.01 -1.23 -0.79
C ILE A 156 10.83 -2.42 -1.31
N CYS A 157 11.98 -2.70 -0.68
CA CYS A 157 12.81 -3.88 -0.91
C CYS A 157 13.21 -4.03 -2.39
N TRP A 158 12.80 -5.13 -3.05
CA TRP A 158 13.10 -5.36 -4.47
C TRP A 158 12.58 -4.23 -5.38
N ALA A 159 11.41 -3.71 -5.10
CA ALA A 159 10.88 -2.58 -5.90
C ALA A 159 11.77 -1.34 -5.78
N ALA A 160 12.39 -1.09 -4.62
CA ALA A 160 13.34 0.02 -4.47
C ALA A 160 14.58 -0.19 -5.36
N GLN A 161 15.12 -1.41 -5.41
CA GLN A 161 16.23 -1.74 -6.29
C GLN A 161 15.83 -1.60 -7.77
N ALA A 162 14.65 -2.11 -8.13
CA ALA A 162 14.12 -2.02 -9.49
C ALA A 162 13.88 -0.57 -9.93
N GLY A 163 13.33 0.27 -9.04
CA GLY A 163 13.13 1.69 -9.27
C GLY A 163 14.45 2.45 -9.43
N LEU A 164 15.46 2.16 -8.61
CA LEU A 164 16.81 2.74 -8.75
C LEU A 164 17.45 2.36 -10.10
N TYR A 165 17.30 1.08 -10.50
CA TYR A 165 17.80 0.62 -11.78
C TYR A 165 17.08 1.31 -12.94
N TYR A 166 15.76 1.33 -12.92
CA TYR A 166 14.97 1.89 -14.00
C TYR A 166 15.15 3.40 -14.16
N HIS A 167 15.10 4.16 -13.07
CA HIS A 167 15.13 5.63 -13.14
C HIS A 167 16.54 6.21 -13.25
N TYR A 168 17.55 5.50 -12.73
CA TYR A 168 18.90 6.05 -12.57
C TYR A 168 20.01 5.12 -13.11
N GLY A 169 19.67 3.94 -13.64
CA GLY A 169 20.65 2.98 -14.16
C GLY A 169 21.53 2.36 -13.08
N ILE A 170 21.13 2.41 -11.81
CA ILE A 170 21.91 1.87 -10.69
C ILE A 170 21.71 0.36 -10.61
N PRO A 171 22.74 -0.46 -10.91
CA PRO A 171 22.63 -1.90 -10.88
C PRO A 171 22.65 -2.43 -9.45
N LYS A 172 22.11 -3.66 -9.25
CA LYS A 172 22.26 -4.40 -8.00
C LYS A 172 23.44 -5.37 -8.07
N TYR A 173 24.09 -5.58 -6.93
CA TYR A 173 25.19 -6.52 -6.79
C TYR A 173 24.93 -7.45 -5.60
N PRO A 174 25.18 -8.77 -5.75
CA PRO A 174 25.10 -9.69 -4.63
C PRO A 174 26.20 -9.39 -3.62
N LEU A 175 25.85 -9.31 -2.35
CA LEU A 175 26.83 -9.17 -1.27
C LEU A 175 27.46 -10.53 -0.98
N LYS A 176 28.77 -10.55 -0.71
CA LYS A 176 29.50 -11.77 -0.29
C LYS A 176 29.00 -12.34 1.03
N LYS A 177 28.52 -11.48 1.93
CA LYS A 177 27.96 -11.84 3.23
C LYS A 177 26.70 -10.99 3.48
N LYS A 178 25.74 -11.60 4.16
CA LYS A 178 24.55 -10.86 4.60
C LYS A 178 24.99 -9.77 5.59
N MET A 179 24.57 -8.53 5.32
CA MET A 179 24.82 -7.41 6.22
C MET A 179 23.63 -7.24 7.16
N PHE A 180 23.95 -7.06 8.45
CA PHE A 180 23.03 -6.67 9.49
C PHE A 180 23.62 -5.41 10.13
N GLY A 181 22.80 -4.43 10.38
CA GLY A 181 23.22 -3.20 11.03
C GLY A 181 22.09 -2.19 11.05
N VAL A 182 22.18 -1.25 11.96
CA VAL A 182 21.35 -0.08 12.07
C VAL A 182 22.24 1.12 11.80
#